data_2c30a0f6d91737bc4c918a7bf097f675
#
_entry.id   2c30a0f6d91737bc4c918a7bf097f675
#
_cell.length_a   1.000
_cell.length_b   1.000
_cell.length_c   1.000
_cell.angle_alpha   90.00
_cell.angle_beta   90.00
_cell.angle_gamma   90.00
#
_symmetry.space_group_name_H-M   'P 1'
#
loop_
_entity.id
_entity.type
_entity.pdbx_description
1 polymer ?
#
loop_
_entity_poly.entity_id
_entity_poly.type
_entity_poly.pdbx_seq_one_letter_code
_entity_poly.pdbx_strand_id
1 'polypeptide(L)'
;EDASRQYHIQVAKGEVGRYVILPGDPKRCAKIAQYFDDPVLIADNREYVTYTGTFDGVKVSVTSTGIGGPFASIAMEELYRCGADTFVRIGICGGMQPEVKSGDVVIATGAVRMEGTTREYAPIEYPAVANQEREAWSGESGSSRHRYGYSCSCRGHKKND
;
A
#
# COMPACT_ATOMS: atom_id res chain seq x y z
N GLU A 1 -22.07 11.37 -12.57
CA GLU A 1 -20.97 11.03 -11.67
C GLU A 1 -21.46 11.18 -10.23
N ASP A 2 -21.25 10.19 -9.39
CA ASP A 2 -21.63 10.23 -7.99
C ASP A 2 -20.65 11.14 -7.22
N ALA A 3 -21.09 12.33 -6.84
CA ALA A 3 -20.28 13.33 -6.15
C ALA A 3 -19.77 12.88 -4.76
N SER A 4 -20.28 11.75 -4.24
CA SER A 4 -19.81 11.16 -2.98
C SER A 4 -18.54 10.31 -3.15
N ARG A 5 -18.19 9.93 -4.36
CA ARG A 5 -17.04 9.08 -4.69
C ARG A 5 -15.83 9.90 -5.09
N GLN A 6 -14.63 9.43 -4.69
CA GLN A 6 -13.37 10.02 -5.13
C GLN A 6 -13.19 9.82 -6.63
N TYR A 7 -12.62 10.81 -7.31
CA TYR A 7 -12.62 10.87 -8.76
C TYR A 7 -11.83 9.72 -9.43
N HIS A 8 -10.63 9.41 -8.90
CA HIS A 8 -9.77 8.40 -9.54
C HIS A 8 -10.08 6.99 -9.03
N ILE A 9 -10.12 6.79 -7.73
CA ILE A 9 -10.30 5.44 -7.17
C ILE A 9 -11.76 4.99 -7.13
N GLN A 10 -12.72 5.88 -7.36
CA GLN A 10 -14.16 5.59 -7.34
C GLN A 10 -14.65 4.93 -6.05
N VAL A 11 -14.10 5.34 -4.93
CA VAL A 11 -14.44 4.86 -3.58
C VAL A 11 -15.07 5.99 -2.79
N ALA A 12 -16.09 5.70 -1.99
CA ALA A 12 -16.76 6.64 -1.10
C ALA A 12 -16.24 6.50 0.35
N LYS A 13 -16.50 7.54 1.14
CA LYS A 13 -16.15 7.56 2.58
C LYS A 13 -16.84 6.40 3.31
N GLY A 14 -16.05 5.64 4.07
CA GLY A 14 -16.53 4.49 4.85
C GLY A 14 -16.58 3.17 4.09
N GLU A 15 -16.35 3.15 2.76
CA GLU A 15 -16.27 1.90 1.99
C GLU A 15 -14.93 1.17 2.19
N VAL A 16 -13.89 1.84 2.65
CA VAL A 16 -12.58 1.25 2.93
C VAL A 16 -12.31 1.12 4.43
N GLY A 17 -11.42 0.20 4.79
CA GLY A 17 -10.90 0.08 6.14
C GLY A 17 -9.85 1.12 6.44
N ARG A 18 -9.51 1.26 7.71
CA ARG A 18 -8.43 2.10 8.20
C ARG A 18 -7.06 1.66 7.64
N TYR A 19 -6.88 0.33 7.51
CA TYR A 19 -5.66 -0.29 7.00
C TYR A 19 -5.84 -0.66 5.54
N VAL A 20 -4.93 -0.19 4.68
CA VAL A 20 -4.99 -0.45 3.24
C VAL A 20 -3.67 -1.04 2.74
N ILE A 21 -3.77 -2.20 2.09
CA ILE A 21 -2.65 -2.84 1.40
C ILE A 21 -2.59 -2.28 -0.03
N LEU A 22 -1.40 -1.86 -0.46
CA LEU A 22 -1.18 -1.21 -1.74
C LEU A 22 -0.26 -2.06 -2.66
N PRO A 23 -0.77 -3.01 -3.45
CA PRO A 23 -0.01 -3.60 -4.56
C PRO A 23 0.07 -2.63 -5.75
N GLY A 24 1.05 -2.81 -6.63
CA GLY A 24 1.11 -2.07 -7.88
C GLY A 24 0.13 -2.59 -8.93
N ASP A 25 0.14 -3.90 -9.16
CA ASP A 25 -0.66 -4.57 -10.19
C ASP A 25 -2.11 -4.79 -9.71
N PRO A 26 -3.12 -4.32 -10.46
CA PRO A 26 -4.54 -4.54 -10.16
C PRO A 26 -4.91 -6.02 -9.99
N LYS A 27 -4.30 -6.91 -10.79
CA LYS A 27 -4.55 -8.36 -10.72
C LYS A 27 -4.18 -9.00 -9.38
N ARG A 28 -3.36 -8.32 -8.58
CA ARG A 28 -2.98 -8.79 -7.24
C ARG A 28 -4.03 -8.48 -6.18
N CYS A 29 -4.90 -7.50 -6.41
CA CYS A 29 -5.93 -7.13 -5.45
C CYS A 29 -6.87 -8.30 -5.12
N ALA A 30 -7.40 -8.99 -6.13
CA ALA A 30 -8.24 -10.16 -5.93
C ALA A 30 -7.52 -11.30 -5.18
N LYS A 31 -6.21 -11.51 -5.47
CA LYS A 31 -5.41 -12.52 -4.79
C LYS A 31 -5.16 -12.19 -3.31
N ILE A 32 -4.96 -10.91 -3.00
CA ILE A 32 -4.77 -10.46 -1.62
C ILE A 32 -6.11 -10.52 -0.87
N ALA A 33 -7.19 -10.10 -1.52
CA ALA A 33 -8.53 -10.13 -0.95
C ALA A 33 -9.01 -11.54 -0.55
N GLN A 34 -8.48 -12.60 -1.15
CA GLN A 34 -8.79 -13.99 -0.76
C GLN A 34 -8.38 -14.33 0.69
N TYR A 35 -7.53 -13.53 1.31
CA TYR A 35 -7.14 -13.68 2.72
C TYR A 35 -8.03 -12.90 3.67
N PHE A 36 -9.01 -12.14 3.16
CA PHE A 36 -9.99 -11.42 3.96
C PHE A 36 -11.24 -12.27 4.15
N ASP A 37 -11.95 -12.05 5.24
CA ASP A 37 -13.29 -12.55 5.42
C ASP A 37 -14.27 -11.64 4.66
N ASP A 38 -15.21 -12.25 3.94
CA ASP A 38 -16.26 -11.60 3.16
C ASP A 38 -15.75 -10.45 2.26
N PRO A 39 -14.76 -10.69 1.38
CA PRO A 39 -14.21 -9.65 0.53
C PRO A 39 -15.20 -9.20 -0.54
N VAL A 40 -15.38 -7.89 -0.66
CA VAL A 40 -16.25 -7.26 -1.65
C VAL A 40 -15.43 -6.37 -2.58
N LEU A 41 -15.65 -6.48 -3.88
CA LEU A 41 -15.15 -5.53 -4.87
C LEU A 41 -15.88 -4.19 -4.69
N ILE A 42 -15.16 -3.15 -4.30
CA ILE A 42 -15.71 -1.80 -4.09
C ILE A 42 -15.68 -0.98 -5.38
N ALA A 43 -14.56 -1.02 -6.08
CA ALA A 43 -14.34 -0.27 -7.30
C ALA A 43 -13.31 -0.94 -8.20
N ASP A 44 -13.49 -0.78 -9.50
CA ASP A 44 -12.54 -1.15 -10.55
C ASP A 44 -12.52 -0.01 -11.57
N ASN A 45 -11.56 0.88 -11.46
CA ASN A 45 -11.43 2.04 -12.32
C ASN A 45 -9.98 2.31 -12.69
N ARG A 46 -9.64 2.23 -13.95
CA ARG A 46 -8.28 2.39 -14.48
C ARG A 46 -7.33 1.39 -13.83
N GLU A 47 -6.22 1.87 -13.26
CA GLU A 47 -5.25 1.09 -12.49
C GLU A 47 -5.65 0.86 -11.01
N TYR A 48 -6.75 1.44 -10.57
CA TYR A 48 -7.22 1.37 -9.18
C TYR A 48 -8.33 0.34 -9.03
N VAL A 49 -7.99 -0.79 -8.46
CA VAL A 49 -8.95 -1.84 -8.08
C VAL A 49 -8.96 -1.96 -6.58
N THR A 50 -10.13 -1.80 -5.97
CA THR A 50 -10.30 -1.83 -4.52
C THR A 50 -11.21 -2.96 -4.07
N TYR A 51 -10.71 -3.78 -3.15
CA TYR A 51 -11.51 -4.75 -2.38
C TYR A 51 -11.47 -4.36 -0.91
N THR A 52 -12.57 -4.60 -0.21
CA THR A 52 -12.68 -4.43 1.24
C THR A 52 -13.30 -5.68 1.85
N GLY A 53 -12.80 -6.09 3.00
CA GLY A 53 -13.30 -7.19 3.80
C GLY A 53 -12.88 -7.01 5.25
N THR A 54 -12.84 -8.09 6.02
CA THR A 54 -12.32 -8.09 7.38
C THR A 54 -11.15 -9.06 7.53
N PHE A 55 -10.27 -8.78 8.46
CA PHE A 55 -9.17 -9.65 8.85
C PHE A 55 -9.05 -9.59 10.38
N ASP A 56 -9.19 -10.73 11.05
CA ASP A 56 -9.27 -10.80 12.52
C ASP A 56 -10.30 -9.82 13.13
N GLY A 57 -11.47 -9.68 12.47
CA GLY A 57 -12.53 -8.79 12.90
C GLY A 57 -12.29 -7.29 12.61
N VAL A 58 -11.16 -6.94 11.99
CA VAL A 58 -10.82 -5.57 11.62
C VAL A 58 -11.11 -5.33 10.14
N LYS A 59 -11.80 -4.24 9.82
CA LYS A 59 -12.04 -3.84 8.44
C LYS A 59 -10.73 -3.45 7.76
N VAL A 60 -10.39 -4.15 6.67
CA VAL A 60 -9.18 -3.94 5.88
C VAL A 60 -9.53 -3.78 4.40
N SER A 61 -8.66 -3.11 3.68
CA SER A 61 -8.82 -2.94 2.23
C SER A 61 -7.53 -3.22 1.49
N VAL A 62 -7.66 -3.53 0.22
CA VAL A 62 -6.54 -3.58 -0.72
C VAL A 62 -6.91 -2.72 -1.92
N THR A 63 -5.99 -1.84 -2.32
CA THR A 63 -6.17 -0.97 -3.49
C THR A 63 -4.90 -0.97 -4.32
N SER A 64 -5.00 -1.28 -5.61
CA SER A 64 -3.85 -1.16 -6.52
C SER A 64 -3.49 0.29 -6.80
N THR A 65 -2.22 0.54 -7.05
CA THR A 65 -1.71 1.89 -7.31
C THR A 65 -1.24 2.09 -8.76
N GLY A 66 -1.13 1.03 -9.55
CA GLY A 66 -0.42 1.13 -10.82
C GLY A 66 1.09 1.34 -10.62
N ILE A 67 1.73 2.01 -11.57
CA ILE A 67 3.19 2.20 -11.62
C ILE A 67 3.53 3.67 -11.40
N GLY A 68 4.43 3.91 -10.45
CA GLY A 68 5.03 5.22 -10.22
C GLY A 68 4.47 6.01 -9.05
N GLY A 69 5.23 6.99 -8.59
CA GLY A 69 4.89 7.86 -7.46
C GLY A 69 3.59 8.62 -7.61
N PRO A 70 3.33 9.27 -8.77
CA PRO A 70 2.10 10.04 -8.97
C PRO A 70 0.83 9.20 -8.80
N PHE A 71 0.79 7.99 -9.32
CA PHE A 71 -0.36 7.10 -9.18
C PHE A 71 -0.55 6.64 -7.73
N ALA A 72 0.54 6.31 -7.04
CA ALA A 72 0.49 5.94 -5.63
C ALA A 72 0.01 7.10 -4.76
N SER A 73 0.46 8.34 -5.03
CA SER A 73 0.04 9.51 -4.27
C SER A 73 -1.45 9.82 -4.45
N ILE A 74 -1.98 9.74 -5.67
CA ILE A 74 -3.41 9.89 -5.94
C ILE A 74 -4.21 8.88 -5.12
N ALA A 75 -3.83 7.60 -5.18
CA ALA A 75 -4.53 6.55 -4.42
C ALA A 75 -4.51 6.83 -2.92
N MET A 76 -3.36 7.18 -2.35
CA MET A 76 -3.22 7.41 -0.91
C MET A 76 -3.99 8.64 -0.44
N GLU A 77 -3.95 9.74 -1.19
CA GLU A 77 -4.71 10.96 -0.90
C GLU A 77 -6.22 10.71 -0.89
N GLU A 78 -6.72 10.03 -1.91
CA GLU A 78 -8.15 9.75 -2.03
C GLU A 78 -8.61 8.71 -0.99
N LEU A 79 -7.81 7.67 -0.72
CA LEU A 79 -8.08 6.70 0.35
C LEU A 79 -8.09 7.36 1.73
N TYR A 80 -7.16 8.29 1.98
CA TYR A 80 -7.14 9.05 3.22
C TYR A 80 -8.44 9.85 3.43
N ARG A 81 -8.94 10.51 2.38
CA ARG A 81 -10.23 11.21 2.42
C ARG A 81 -11.41 10.26 2.67
N CYS A 82 -11.29 8.99 2.28
CA CYS A 82 -12.27 7.94 2.55
C CYS A 82 -12.18 7.33 3.95
N GLY A 83 -11.15 7.68 4.73
CA GLY A 83 -10.99 7.24 6.14
C GLY A 83 -9.84 6.26 6.40
N ALA A 84 -9.04 5.94 5.39
CA ALA A 84 -7.80 5.16 5.58
C ALA A 84 -6.71 6.05 6.22
N ASP A 85 -5.91 5.50 7.13
CA ASP A 85 -4.81 6.23 7.77
C ASP A 85 -3.50 5.42 7.86
N THR A 86 -3.55 4.15 7.50
CA THR A 86 -2.40 3.25 7.56
C THR A 86 -2.26 2.49 6.25
N PHE A 87 -1.11 2.64 5.62
CA PHE A 87 -0.84 2.08 4.30
C PHE A 87 0.35 1.14 4.34
N VAL A 88 0.19 -0.06 3.77
CA VAL A 88 1.25 -1.06 3.63
C VAL A 88 1.48 -1.34 2.15
N ARG A 89 2.62 -0.87 1.62
CA ARG A 89 2.98 -1.13 0.23
C ARG A 89 3.59 -2.52 0.08
N ILE A 90 2.96 -3.35 -0.75
CA ILE A 90 3.47 -4.68 -1.09
C ILE A 90 3.93 -4.68 -2.55
N GLY A 91 5.23 -4.86 -2.75
CA GLY A 91 5.86 -4.87 -4.06
C GLY A 91 6.71 -6.12 -4.30
N ILE A 92 7.34 -6.15 -5.46
CA ILE A 92 8.37 -7.11 -5.84
C ILE A 92 9.60 -6.31 -6.21
N CYS A 93 10.75 -6.71 -5.69
CA CYS A 93 12.05 -6.10 -6.02
C CYS A 93 13.04 -7.16 -6.48
N GLY A 94 14.11 -6.73 -7.14
CA GLY A 94 15.28 -7.56 -7.43
C GLY A 94 16.23 -7.54 -6.23
N GLY A 95 16.77 -8.70 -5.88
CA GLY A 95 17.92 -8.79 -4.96
C GLY A 95 19.19 -8.41 -5.72
N MET A 96 19.99 -7.48 -5.19
CA MET A 96 21.26 -7.08 -5.77
C MET A 96 22.45 -7.75 -5.07
N GLN A 97 22.28 -8.23 -3.87
CA GLN A 97 23.31 -8.87 -3.06
C GLN A 97 23.21 -10.39 -3.18
N PRO A 98 24.36 -11.11 -3.16
CA PRO A 98 24.38 -12.58 -3.30
C PRO A 98 23.59 -13.33 -2.22
N GLU A 99 23.45 -12.73 -1.04
CA GLU A 99 22.74 -13.32 0.10
C GLU A 99 21.22 -13.30 -0.08
N VAL A 100 20.69 -12.38 -0.90
CA VAL A 100 19.26 -12.19 -1.12
C VAL A 100 18.76 -13.21 -2.14
N LYS A 101 17.91 -14.13 -1.70
CA LYS A 101 17.39 -15.23 -2.50
C LYS A 101 15.95 -14.96 -2.95
N SER A 102 15.54 -15.69 -3.97
CA SER A 102 14.14 -15.67 -4.42
C SER A 102 13.23 -16.17 -3.31
N GLY A 103 12.23 -15.37 -2.97
CA GLY A 103 11.28 -15.67 -1.89
C GLY A 103 11.58 -14.95 -0.58
N ASP A 104 12.76 -14.34 -0.45
CA ASP A 104 13.07 -13.53 0.73
C ASP A 104 12.16 -12.32 0.82
N VAL A 105 11.78 -11.95 2.04
CA VAL A 105 10.99 -10.76 2.34
C VAL A 105 11.93 -9.65 2.78
N VAL A 106 11.84 -8.50 2.10
CA VAL A 106 12.61 -7.30 2.43
C VAL A 106 11.67 -6.26 3.03
N ILE A 107 11.97 -5.80 4.24
CA ILE A 107 11.26 -4.70 4.88
C ILE A 107 12.14 -3.46 4.74
N ALA A 108 11.67 -2.48 3.96
CA ALA A 108 12.40 -1.24 3.76
C ALA A 108 12.36 -0.37 5.02
N THR A 109 13.52 0.06 5.48
CA THR A 109 13.66 0.98 6.61
C THR A 109 13.74 2.44 6.19
N GLY A 110 14.12 2.66 4.92
CA GLY A 110 14.22 3.99 4.33
C GLY A 110 14.43 3.90 2.83
N ALA A 111 14.28 5.02 2.14
CA ALA A 111 14.49 5.14 0.71
C ALA A 111 15.21 6.45 0.35
N VAL A 112 15.91 6.42 -0.78
CA VAL A 112 16.48 7.63 -1.39
C VAL A 112 15.43 8.28 -2.28
N ARG A 113 15.15 9.56 -2.05
CA ARG A 113 14.13 10.34 -2.76
C ARG A 113 14.66 10.87 -4.09
N MET A 114 14.86 9.99 -5.07
CA MET A 114 15.38 10.37 -6.40
C MET A 114 14.30 10.50 -7.48
N GLU A 115 13.03 10.51 -7.08
CA GLU A 115 11.89 10.73 -7.98
C GLU A 115 11.26 12.12 -7.73
N GLY A 116 10.39 12.57 -8.63
CA GLY A 116 9.84 13.93 -8.58
C GLY A 116 8.68 14.12 -7.62
N THR A 117 7.83 13.09 -7.43
CA THR A 117 6.56 13.22 -6.72
C THR A 117 6.73 13.62 -5.26
N THR A 118 7.64 12.97 -4.54
CA THR A 118 7.83 13.25 -3.11
C THR A 118 8.44 14.62 -2.83
N ARG A 119 9.09 15.24 -3.82
CA ARG A 119 9.61 16.62 -3.72
C ARG A 119 8.49 17.64 -3.67
N GLU A 120 7.35 17.35 -4.28
CA GLU A 120 6.17 18.21 -4.22
C GLU A 120 5.50 18.20 -2.83
N TYR A 121 5.72 17.13 -2.06
CA TYR A 121 5.16 16.98 -0.71
C TYR A 121 6.07 17.55 0.39
N ALA A 122 7.38 17.42 0.25
CA ALA A 122 8.33 17.82 1.28
C ALA A 122 9.72 18.15 0.68
N PRO A 123 10.50 19.03 1.29
CA PRO A 123 11.88 19.31 0.90
C PRO A 123 12.71 18.03 0.76
N ILE A 124 13.73 18.04 -0.10
CA ILE A 124 14.54 16.83 -0.37
C ILE A 124 15.28 16.32 0.88
N GLU A 125 15.56 17.20 1.81
CA GLU A 125 16.21 16.91 3.08
C GLU A 125 15.31 16.16 4.06
N TYR A 126 13.99 16.16 3.82
CA TYR A 126 13.06 15.41 4.66
C TYR A 126 13.27 13.90 4.46
N PRO A 127 13.53 13.14 5.53
CA PRO A 127 13.89 11.73 5.40
C PRO A 127 12.72 10.88 4.93
N ALA A 128 12.96 10.00 3.95
CA ALA A 128 12.01 8.97 3.53
C ALA A 128 12.24 7.69 4.33
N VAL A 129 11.74 7.66 5.55
CA VAL A 129 11.81 6.50 6.44
C VAL A 129 10.43 5.90 6.67
N ALA A 130 10.37 4.57 6.74
CA ALA A 130 9.16 3.89 7.12
C ALA A 130 8.88 4.09 8.61
N ASN A 131 7.60 4.11 8.98
CA ASN A 131 7.23 4.09 10.39
C ASN A 131 7.57 2.71 10.96
N GLN A 132 8.54 2.66 11.86
CA GLN A 132 9.07 1.44 12.48
C GLN A 132 8.64 1.30 13.95
N GLU A 133 7.54 1.86 14.37
CA GLU A 133 7.05 1.65 15.73
C GLU A 133 6.84 0.15 15.96
N ARG A 134 7.86 -0.51 16.49
CA ARG A 134 7.88 -1.92 16.86
C ARG A 134 6.80 -2.29 17.88
N GLU A 135 6.29 -1.31 18.60
CA GLU A 135 5.28 -1.46 19.63
C GLU A 135 3.87 -1.64 19.09
N ALA A 136 3.61 -1.41 17.81
CA ALA A 136 2.30 -1.65 17.21
C ALA A 136 1.92 -3.15 17.14
N TRP A 137 2.86 -4.05 17.39
CA TRP A 137 2.59 -5.50 17.50
C TRP A 137 2.28 -5.94 18.93
N SER A 138 2.43 -5.09 19.93
CA SER A 138 2.16 -5.38 21.34
C SER A 138 0.84 -4.83 21.88
N GLY A 139 -0.12 -4.51 21.04
CA GLY A 139 -1.53 -4.36 21.44
C GLY A 139 -1.87 -3.21 22.37
N GLU A 140 -1.05 -2.16 22.49
CA GLU A 140 -1.40 -1.00 23.32
C GLU A 140 -1.58 0.30 22.52
N SER A 141 -2.66 0.94 22.86
CA SER A 141 -3.34 2.06 22.24
C SER A 141 -2.61 3.40 22.30
N GLY A 142 -2.80 4.21 21.29
CA GLY A 142 -2.88 5.66 21.48
C GLY A 142 -1.79 6.50 20.83
N SER A 143 -2.03 6.93 19.65
CA SER A 143 -2.01 8.32 19.17
C SER A 143 -2.13 8.34 17.64
N SER A 144 -2.94 9.28 17.14
CA SER A 144 -3.21 9.50 15.72
C SER A 144 -1.96 10.03 15.01
N ARG A 145 -1.12 9.15 14.50
CA ARG A 145 -0.05 9.48 13.57
C ARG A 145 -0.18 8.61 12.32
N HIS A 146 -0.13 9.24 11.17
CA HIS A 146 -0.16 8.61 9.87
C HIS A 146 1.00 7.61 9.77
N ARG A 147 0.70 6.35 9.50
CA ARG A 147 1.69 5.28 9.46
C ARG A 147 1.86 4.78 8.02
N TYR A 148 3.05 4.95 7.47
CA TYR A 148 3.42 4.42 6.16
C TYR A 148 4.45 3.31 6.34
N GLY A 149 4.12 2.10 5.91
CA GLY A 149 5.04 0.96 5.91
C GLY A 149 5.25 0.42 4.49
N TYR A 150 6.47 0.05 4.14
CA TYR A 150 6.80 -0.60 2.88
C TYR A 150 7.29 -2.02 3.15
N SER A 151 6.67 -3.01 2.51
CA SER A 151 7.25 -4.34 2.40
C SER A 151 7.46 -4.70 0.93
N CYS A 152 8.57 -5.35 0.62
CA CYS A 152 8.92 -5.79 -0.71
C CYS A 152 9.38 -7.24 -0.67
N SER A 153 8.93 -8.09 -1.61
CA SER A 153 9.46 -9.44 -1.78
C SER A 153 10.37 -9.52 -2.99
N CYS A 154 11.49 -10.22 -2.87
CA CYS A 154 12.45 -10.43 -3.95
C CYS A 154 12.04 -11.62 -4.82
N ARG A 155 11.98 -11.44 -6.16
CA ARG A 155 11.98 -12.55 -7.12
C ARG A 155 13.39 -12.74 -7.65
N GLY A 156 13.94 -13.94 -7.47
CA GLY A 156 15.15 -14.35 -8.18
C GLY A 156 14.85 -14.48 -9.67
N HIS A 157 15.69 -13.87 -10.50
CA HIS A 157 15.74 -14.21 -11.91
C HIS A 157 16.39 -15.61 -11.98
N LYS A 158 15.63 -16.63 -12.41
CA LYS A 158 16.26 -17.86 -12.89
C LYS A 158 17.05 -17.44 -14.13
N LYS A 159 18.37 -17.47 -14.06
CA LYS A 159 19.18 -17.61 -15.27
C LYS A 159 18.82 -18.98 -15.83
N ASN A 160 18.25 -19.01 -17.01
CA ASN A 160 18.24 -20.20 -17.82
C ASN A 160 19.69 -20.39 -18.28
N ASP A 161 20.34 -21.41 -17.75
CA ASP A 161 21.53 -21.97 -18.36
C ASP A 161 21.12 -22.81 -19.58
#